data_0acda38bab2c185a4934c950314ef3f2
#
_entry.id   0acda38bab2c185a4934c950314ef3f2
#
_cell.length_a   1.000
_cell.length_b   1.000
_cell.length_c   1.000
_cell.angle_alpha   90.00
_cell.angle_beta   90.00
_cell.angle_gamma   90.00
#
_symmetry.space_group_name_H-M   'P 1'
#
loop_
_entity.id
_entity.type
_entity.pdbx_description
1 polymer ?
#
loop_
_entity_poly.entity_id
_entity_poly.type
_entity_poly.pdbx_seq_one_letter_code
_entity_poly.pdbx_strand_id
1 'polypeptide(L)'
;MKTCLLWFRNNLRLSDNLPVYHAYQHYDQVIPVYLYPTQNAEHPTGNFPWGKHKQTFVAQSVAALGQLFEVHGCSLLVDENEGTIVERLCALAAMYEVDAIVGSTEPAYNEQMEELAIDQWAAERNVETHWFEERTLFEQHKLPFELADLPQSFTPFRKKLEKYSQPAAVLPEPTLTPSPVRSAPWTPTAHASLDQRSAHPFQGGVSAAWDRLDHYLWDTEHITTYKETRNGMLGADFSSKFSAFLALGCISAREIYAEIKRFEHQITSNESTYWLYFELLWREYFQWIARKHGRDLFLQGGLQPAKPKKNFRNKHFDMWKNGTTGDPLVDANMRELAATGFMSNRGRQNVASYLVHDLHLDWRYGAAWFEAMLIDHDPASNYGNWLYIAGVGNDPRPFRKFNTAFQAERYDPQGEYVNTWLD
;
A
#
# COMPACT_ATOMS: atom_id res chain seq x y z
N MET A 1 10.26 26.58 -23.85
CA MET A 1 10.62 25.22 -23.40
C MET A 1 9.84 24.98 -22.12
N LYS A 2 8.92 24.03 -22.13
CA LYS A 2 8.05 23.77 -20.98
C LYS A 2 8.71 22.77 -20.04
N THR A 3 8.74 23.10 -18.74
CA THR A 3 9.34 22.25 -17.68
C THR A 3 8.27 21.75 -16.74
N CYS A 4 8.30 20.48 -16.37
CA CYS A 4 7.44 19.98 -15.29
C CYS A 4 8.24 19.30 -14.16
N LEU A 5 7.69 19.39 -12.97
CA LEU A 5 8.11 18.62 -11.81
C LEU A 5 7.27 17.34 -11.75
N LEU A 6 7.90 16.19 -11.95
CA LEU A 6 7.24 14.88 -11.91
C LEU A 6 7.39 14.28 -10.51
N TRP A 7 6.33 14.35 -9.72
CA TRP A 7 6.34 13.92 -8.33
C TRP A 7 5.94 12.45 -8.16
N PHE A 8 6.90 11.64 -7.74
CA PHE A 8 6.66 10.25 -7.35
C PHE A 8 6.20 10.14 -5.89
N ARG A 9 5.18 9.32 -5.67
CA ARG A 9 4.61 8.99 -4.34
C ARG A 9 4.65 7.47 -4.13
N ASN A 10 3.52 6.80 -4.34
CA ASN A 10 3.38 5.34 -4.25
C ASN A 10 3.23 4.70 -5.65
N ASN A 11 4.01 5.18 -6.60
CA ASN A 11 4.05 4.74 -8.00
C ASN A 11 5.50 4.60 -8.49
N LEU A 12 6.36 3.92 -7.69
CA LEU A 12 7.81 3.84 -7.87
C LEU A 12 8.20 2.88 -9.01
N ARG A 13 7.75 3.18 -10.23
CA ARG A 13 8.03 2.45 -11.48
C ARG A 13 7.94 3.39 -12.69
N LEU A 14 8.42 2.95 -13.84
CA LEU A 14 8.31 3.69 -15.11
C LEU A 14 7.22 3.12 -16.02
N SER A 15 7.05 1.79 -16.07
CA SER A 15 5.97 1.12 -16.80
C SER A 15 4.62 1.35 -16.13
N ASP A 16 3.54 1.27 -16.89
CA ASP A 16 2.16 1.45 -16.40
C ASP A 16 1.97 2.66 -15.46
N ASN A 17 2.62 3.78 -15.81
CA ASN A 17 2.69 5.00 -14.98
C ASN A 17 2.21 6.21 -15.80
N LEU A 18 0.95 6.59 -15.61
CA LEU A 18 0.32 7.71 -16.32
C LEU A 18 1.01 9.06 -16.10
N PRO A 19 1.40 9.46 -14.86
CA PRO A 19 2.20 10.65 -14.62
C PRO A 19 3.49 10.68 -15.45
N VAL A 20 4.24 9.57 -15.46
CA VAL A 20 5.49 9.46 -16.24
C VAL A 20 5.19 9.61 -17.73
N TYR A 21 4.21 8.85 -18.22
CA TYR A 21 3.81 8.88 -19.63
C TYR A 21 3.38 10.28 -20.06
N HIS A 22 2.53 10.95 -19.26
CA HIS A 22 2.07 12.31 -19.53
C HIS A 22 3.22 13.33 -19.51
N ALA A 23 4.09 13.29 -18.50
CA ALA A 23 5.19 14.22 -18.36
C ALA A 23 6.12 14.19 -19.57
N TYR A 24 6.56 12.99 -19.98
CA TYR A 24 7.48 12.84 -21.10
C TYR A 24 6.85 13.04 -22.50
N GLN A 25 5.52 13.06 -22.60
CA GLN A 25 4.84 13.39 -23.85
C GLN A 25 4.55 14.87 -24.03
N HIS A 26 4.38 15.64 -22.94
CA HIS A 26 3.84 17.00 -23.03
C HIS A 26 4.83 18.09 -22.62
N TYR A 27 5.97 17.71 -22.01
CA TYR A 27 6.97 18.69 -21.52
C TYR A 27 8.34 18.44 -22.14
N ASP A 28 9.03 19.55 -22.46
CA ASP A 28 10.38 19.52 -23.05
C ASP A 28 11.41 19.09 -21.99
N GLN A 29 11.18 19.45 -20.73
CA GLN A 29 12.04 19.14 -19.59
C GLN A 29 11.22 18.52 -18.46
N VAL A 30 11.68 17.39 -17.97
CA VAL A 30 11.05 16.68 -16.83
C VAL A 30 12.05 16.56 -15.70
N ILE A 31 11.63 16.99 -14.51
CA ILE A 31 12.41 16.88 -13.26
C ILE A 31 11.72 15.84 -12.36
N PRO A 32 12.16 14.58 -12.38
CA PRO A 32 11.62 13.56 -11.48
C PRO A 32 12.03 13.85 -10.04
N VAL A 33 11.08 13.83 -9.12
CA VAL A 33 11.33 14.09 -7.70
C VAL A 33 10.61 13.06 -6.82
N TYR A 34 11.28 12.64 -5.77
CA TYR A 34 10.70 11.92 -4.65
C TYR A 34 10.94 12.71 -3.36
N LEU A 35 9.87 12.98 -2.62
CA LEU A 35 9.95 13.64 -1.31
C LEU A 35 9.87 12.58 -0.22
N TYR A 36 10.95 12.40 0.52
CA TYR A 36 10.95 11.47 1.64
C TYR A 36 9.98 11.99 2.72
N PRO A 37 8.98 11.20 3.15
CA PRO A 37 8.00 11.66 4.12
C PRO A 37 8.68 12.03 5.45
N THR A 38 8.35 13.20 5.99
CA THR A 38 8.78 13.60 7.32
C THR A 38 7.98 12.80 8.35
N GLN A 39 8.67 12.14 9.29
CA GLN A 39 8.05 11.26 10.30
C GLN A 39 7.25 12.01 11.38
N ASN A 40 7.03 13.31 11.21
CA ASN A 40 6.47 14.22 12.23
C ASN A 40 4.98 14.55 12.01
N ALA A 41 4.28 13.86 11.12
CA ALA A 41 2.84 14.07 10.98
C ALA A 41 2.11 13.70 12.29
N GLU A 42 1.41 14.64 12.89
CA GLU A 42 0.60 14.40 14.08
C GLU A 42 -0.53 13.43 13.75
N HIS A 43 -0.48 12.24 14.33
CA HIS A 43 -1.57 11.29 14.22
C HIS A 43 -2.45 11.34 15.48
N PRO A 44 -3.79 11.32 15.36
CA PRO A 44 -4.72 11.44 16.50
C PRO A 44 -4.53 10.37 17.60
N THR A 45 -3.90 9.25 17.28
CA THR A 45 -3.65 8.14 18.20
C THR A 45 -2.21 8.07 18.70
N GLY A 46 -1.38 9.05 18.36
CA GLY A 46 0.03 9.14 18.73
C GLY A 46 0.97 8.86 17.56
N ASN A 47 2.08 9.57 17.55
CA ASN A 47 3.09 9.43 16.51
C ASN A 47 3.96 8.22 16.80
N PHE A 48 3.89 7.24 15.93
CA PHE A 48 4.82 6.12 15.93
C PHE A 48 5.84 6.34 14.80
N PRO A 49 7.14 6.31 15.10
CA PRO A 49 8.15 6.37 14.07
C PRO A 49 8.05 5.12 13.18
N TRP A 50 8.38 5.27 11.92
CA TRP A 50 8.45 4.14 11.00
C TRP A 50 9.41 3.07 11.52
N GLY A 51 8.98 1.82 11.47
CA GLY A 51 9.83 0.67 11.76
C GLY A 51 11.00 0.57 10.79
N LYS A 52 12.13 0.06 11.27
CA LYS A 52 13.37 -0.06 10.49
C LYS A 52 13.19 -0.80 9.16
N HIS A 53 12.34 -1.84 9.14
CA HIS A 53 12.08 -2.62 7.91
C HIS A 53 11.30 -1.81 6.88
N LYS A 54 10.31 -1.03 7.31
CA LYS A 54 9.59 -0.11 6.43
C LYS A 54 10.53 0.95 5.86
N GLN A 55 11.34 1.59 6.70
CA GLN A 55 12.34 2.57 6.25
C GLN A 55 13.27 1.96 5.20
N THR A 56 13.80 0.77 5.46
CA THR A 56 14.70 0.06 4.54
C THR A 56 14.01 -0.27 3.21
N PHE A 57 12.78 -0.79 3.26
CA PHE A 57 12.05 -1.19 2.05
C PHE A 57 11.70 0.02 1.17
N VAL A 58 11.27 1.13 1.77
CA VAL A 58 11.03 2.39 1.05
C VAL A 58 12.33 2.91 0.44
N ALA A 59 13.41 2.96 1.23
CA ALA A 59 14.71 3.44 0.78
C ALA A 59 15.27 2.63 -0.40
N GLN A 60 15.17 1.31 -0.35
CA GLN A 60 15.55 0.43 -1.46
C GLN A 60 14.70 0.68 -2.72
N SER A 61 13.40 0.90 -2.56
CA SER A 61 12.49 1.14 -3.68
C SER A 61 12.78 2.48 -4.36
N VAL A 62 13.09 3.51 -3.58
CA VAL A 62 13.48 4.83 -4.11
C VAL A 62 14.84 4.76 -4.82
N ALA A 63 15.82 4.09 -4.22
CA ALA A 63 17.12 3.89 -4.86
C ALA A 63 17.01 3.11 -6.19
N ALA A 64 16.18 2.06 -6.22
CA ALA A 64 15.92 1.29 -7.44
C ALA A 64 15.25 2.15 -8.52
N LEU A 65 14.32 3.03 -8.17
CA LEU A 65 13.74 3.99 -9.11
C LEU A 65 14.81 4.95 -9.65
N GLY A 66 15.71 5.46 -8.78
CA GLY A 66 16.83 6.30 -9.18
C GLY A 66 17.71 5.60 -10.22
N GLN A 67 18.05 4.33 -9.99
CA GLN A 67 18.83 3.51 -10.95
C GLN A 67 18.12 3.35 -12.31
N LEU A 68 16.80 3.17 -12.33
CA LEU A 68 16.05 3.14 -13.58
C LEU A 68 16.19 4.45 -14.36
N PHE A 69 16.13 5.60 -13.69
CA PHE A 69 16.37 6.89 -14.33
C PHE A 69 17.80 7.04 -14.86
N GLU A 70 18.81 6.58 -14.12
CA GLU A 70 20.22 6.66 -14.51
C GLU A 70 20.52 5.88 -15.79
N VAL A 71 19.90 4.70 -15.98
CA VAL A 71 20.04 3.92 -17.23
C VAL A 71 19.62 4.74 -18.47
N HIS A 72 18.67 5.66 -18.30
CA HIS A 72 18.19 6.56 -19.35
C HIS A 72 18.93 7.92 -19.40
N GLY A 73 20.00 8.08 -18.63
CA GLY A 73 20.74 9.35 -18.54
C GLY A 73 20.00 10.47 -17.82
N CYS A 74 18.97 10.10 -17.05
CA CYS A 74 18.17 10.98 -16.19
C CYS A 74 18.63 10.89 -14.75
N SER A 75 18.14 11.80 -13.87
CA SER A 75 18.39 11.75 -12.43
C SER A 75 17.07 11.90 -11.69
N LEU A 76 16.88 11.09 -10.65
CA LEU A 76 15.81 11.28 -9.68
C LEU A 76 16.30 12.20 -8.57
N LEU A 77 15.64 13.34 -8.37
CA LEU A 77 15.88 14.19 -7.23
C LEU A 77 15.18 13.60 -6.00
N VAL A 78 15.95 13.25 -4.97
CA VAL A 78 15.40 12.81 -3.69
C VAL A 78 15.60 13.91 -2.66
N ASP A 79 14.49 14.44 -2.14
CA ASP A 79 14.50 15.49 -1.13
C ASP A 79 14.16 14.92 0.26
N GLU A 80 15.06 15.14 1.22
CA GLU A 80 14.96 14.69 2.63
C GLU A 80 14.91 15.90 3.61
N ASN A 81 14.66 17.10 3.09
CA ASN A 81 14.64 18.31 3.90
C ASN A 81 13.48 18.29 4.92
N GLU A 82 13.60 19.07 5.96
CA GLU A 82 12.53 19.31 6.91
C GLU A 82 11.39 20.13 6.29
N GLY A 83 10.19 19.97 6.81
CA GLY A 83 8.99 20.66 6.35
C GLY A 83 7.91 19.70 5.86
N THR A 84 6.73 20.23 5.61
CA THR A 84 5.64 19.44 5.05
C THR A 84 5.90 19.10 3.58
N ILE A 85 5.28 18.04 3.10
CA ILE A 85 5.35 17.64 1.68
C ILE A 85 4.95 18.82 0.76
N VAL A 86 3.89 19.54 1.13
CA VAL A 86 3.39 20.70 0.35
C VAL A 86 4.44 21.81 0.27
N GLU A 87 5.01 22.22 1.42
CA GLU A 87 6.04 23.28 1.46
C GLU A 87 7.25 22.91 0.60
N ARG A 88 7.73 21.67 0.73
CA ARG A 88 8.92 21.18 0.02
C ARG A 88 8.70 21.08 -1.48
N LEU A 89 7.56 20.50 -1.91
CA LEU A 89 7.21 20.38 -3.32
C LEU A 89 7.04 21.75 -3.98
N CYS A 90 6.33 22.66 -3.31
CA CYS A 90 6.13 24.03 -3.78
C CYS A 90 7.45 24.82 -3.85
N ALA A 91 8.36 24.62 -2.89
CA ALA A 91 9.68 25.23 -2.92
C ALA A 91 10.53 24.74 -4.11
N LEU A 92 10.51 23.44 -4.40
CA LEU A 92 11.17 22.87 -5.57
C LEU A 92 10.56 23.40 -6.87
N ALA A 93 9.23 23.44 -6.97
CA ALA A 93 8.53 23.97 -8.13
C ALA A 93 8.90 25.45 -8.40
N ALA A 94 9.00 26.26 -7.35
CA ALA A 94 9.44 27.66 -7.45
C ALA A 94 10.94 27.77 -7.79
N MET A 95 11.80 26.93 -7.20
CA MET A 95 13.25 26.95 -7.44
C MET A 95 13.59 26.64 -8.91
N TYR A 96 12.88 25.70 -9.51
CA TYR A 96 13.10 25.27 -10.90
C TYR A 96 12.19 26.01 -11.89
N GLU A 97 11.40 26.99 -11.45
CA GLU A 97 10.50 27.80 -12.29
C GLU A 97 9.65 26.92 -13.23
N VAL A 98 9.03 25.84 -12.67
CA VAL A 98 8.30 24.87 -13.49
C VAL A 98 6.97 25.42 -14.00
N ASP A 99 6.57 25.00 -15.21
CA ASP A 99 5.26 25.31 -15.78
C ASP A 99 4.16 24.40 -15.21
N ALA A 100 4.53 23.21 -14.74
CA ALA A 100 3.56 22.24 -14.21
C ALA A 100 4.12 21.33 -13.11
N ILE A 101 3.21 20.82 -12.27
CA ILE A 101 3.42 19.70 -11.35
C ILE A 101 2.58 18.52 -11.85
N VAL A 102 3.22 17.37 -12.03
CA VAL A 102 2.58 16.15 -12.54
C VAL A 102 2.78 15.05 -11.50
N GLY A 103 1.72 14.35 -11.11
CA GLY A 103 1.81 13.29 -10.11
C GLY A 103 0.61 12.35 -10.08
N SER A 104 0.69 11.33 -9.23
CA SER A 104 -0.45 10.46 -8.94
C SER A 104 -1.36 11.08 -7.89
N THR A 105 -2.68 10.91 -8.08
CA THR A 105 -3.64 11.18 -7.01
C THR A 105 -3.74 9.98 -6.08
N GLU A 106 -3.84 10.24 -4.78
CA GLU A 106 -3.97 9.21 -3.77
C GLU A 106 -5.41 9.13 -3.23
N PRO A 107 -5.87 7.95 -2.78
CA PRO A 107 -7.26 7.79 -2.35
C PRO A 107 -7.54 8.30 -0.93
N ALA A 108 -6.52 8.42 -0.09
CA ALA A 108 -6.69 8.74 1.32
C ALA A 108 -6.77 10.25 1.59
N TYR A 109 -7.44 10.62 2.67
CA TYR A 109 -7.85 12.00 2.96
C TYR A 109 -6.68 12.97 3.12
N ASN A 110 -5.62 12.57 3.83
CA ASN A 110 -4.49 13.47 4.08
C ASN A 110 -3.77 13.81 2.79
N GLU A 111 -3.54 12.82 1.94
CA GLU A 111 -2.90 12.96 0.65
C GLU A 111 -3.74 13.80 -0.32
N GLN A 112 -5.08 13.68 -0.26
CA GLN A 112 -5.98 14.55 -1.03
C GLN A 112 -5.91 16.00 -0.54
N MET A 113 -5.74 16.25 0.76
CA MET A 113 -5.56 17.61 1.29
C MET A 113 -4.22 18.22 0.87
N GLU A 114 -3.15 17.40 0.75
CA GLU A 114 -1.87 17.85 0.16
C GLU A 114 -2.06 18.27 -1.30
N GLU A 115 -2.72 17.43 -2.12
CA GLU A 115 -3.01 17.74 -3.53
C GLU A 115 -3.79 19.06 -3.65
N LEU A 116 -4.83 19.23 -2.84
CA LEU A 116 -5.64 20.46 -2.82
C LEU A 116 -4.82 21.72 -2.43
N ALA A 117 -3.94 21.58 -1.47
CA ALA A 117 -3.06 22.69 -1.05
C ALA A 117 -2.04 23.05 -2.14
N ILE A 118 -1.52 22.03 -2.85
CA ILE A 118 -0.62 22.25 -4.01
C ILE A 118 -1.39 22.94 -5.14
N ASP A 119 -2.63 22.52 -5.45
CA ASP A 119 -3.48 23.15 -6.47
C ASP A 119 -3.72 24.63 -6.18
N GLN A 120 -3.99 24.98 -4.92
CA GLN A 120 -4.17 26.37 -4.49
C GLN A 120 -2.89 27.18 -4.69
N TRP A 121 -1.74 26.67 -4.27
CA TRP A 121 -0.44 27.32 -4.46
C TRP A 121 -0.09 27.51 -5.94
N ALA A 122 -0.37 26.51 -6.76
CA ALA A 122 -0.09 26.51 -8.19
C ALA A 122 -0.95 27.53 -8.95
N ALA A 123 -2.26 27.58 -8.62
CA ALA A 123 -3.20 28.52 -9.23
C ALA A 123 -2.79 30.00 -9.02
N GLU A 124 -2.25 30.35 -7.83
CA GLU A 124 -1.76 31.69 -7.54
C GLU A 124 -0.53 32.08 -8.39
N ARG A 125 0.15 31.10 -9.00
CA ARG A 125 1.43 31.28 -9.71
C ARG A 125 1.38 30.92 -11.19
N ASN A 126 0.17 30.59 -11.70
CA ASN A 126 -0.05 30.09 -13.06
C ASN A 126 0.78 28.84 -13.39
N VAL A 127 0.98 27.95 -12.41
CA VAL A 127 1.55 26.61 -12.57
C VAL A 127 0.38 25.64 -12.80
N GLU A 128 0.48 24.78 -13.81
CA GLU A 128 -0.52 23.74 -14.06
C GLU A 128 -0.32 22.57 -13.08
N THR A 129 -1.40 21.88 -12.71
CA THR A 129 -1.33 20.63 -11.93
C THR A 129 -2.06 19.52 -12.67
N HIS A 130 -1.44 18.33 -12.73
CA HIS A 130 -2.00 17.16 -13.38
C HIS A 130 -1.92 15.94 -12.48
N TRP A 131 -3.08 15.48 -11.99
CA TRP A 131 -3.19 14.34 -11.09
C TRP A 131 -3.81 13.14 -11.80
N PHE A 132 -3.12 11.99 -11.74
CA PHE A 132 -3.52 10.75 -12.43
C PHE A 132 -3.80 9.63 -11.43
N GLU A 133 -4.86 8.85 -11.72
CA GLU A 133 -5.21 7.70 -10.91
C GLU A 133 -4.42 6.47 -11.35
N GLU A 134 -3.64 5.93 -10.44
CA GLU A 134 -2.68 4.86 -10.73
C GLU A 134 -2.88 3.61 -9.87
N ARG A 135 -3.61 3.75 -8.75
CA ARG A 135 -3.66 2.69 -7.74
C ARG A 135 -4.73 1.65 -8.00
N THR A 136 -5.57 1.86 -9.01
CA THR A 136 -6.75 1.06 -9.31
C THR A 136 -6.61 0.22 -10.56
N LEU A 137 -7.33 -0.91 -10.61
CA LEU A 137 -7.50 -1.73 -11.81
C LEU A 137 -8.36 -1.03 -12.86
N PHE A 138 -9.38 -0.29 -12.40
CA PHE A 138 -10.36 0.35 -13.24
C PHE A 138 -10.20 1.86 -13.16
N GLU A 139 -10.36 2.52 -14.29
CA GLU A 139 -10.44 3.98 -14.35
C GLU A 139 -11.80 4.44 -13.81
N GLN A 140 -11.84 5.51 -13.01
CA GLN A 140 -13.06 5.98 -12.37
C GLN A 140 -14.24 6.18 -13.35
N HIS A 141 -13.96 6.78 -14.52
CA HIS A 141 -14.98 7.05 -15.53
C HIS A 141 -15.52 5.80 -16.24
N LYS A 142 -14.88 4.64 -16.06
CA LYS A 142 -15.30 3.33 -16.58
C LYS A 142 -15.99 2.46 -15.52
N LEU A 143 -16.17 2.97 -14.31
CA LEU A 143 -16.96 2.26 -13.30
C LEU A 143 -18.43 2.18 -13.73
N PRO A 144 -19.13 1.08 -13.41
CA PRO A 144 -20.55 0.91 -13.80
C PRO A 144 -21.50 1.61 -12.80
N PHE A 145 -21.04 2.62 -12.12
CA PHE A 145 -21.75 3.46 -11.15
C PHE A 145 -20.94 4.73 -10.87
N GLU A 146 -21.62 5.79 -10.48
CA GLU A 146 -20.96 6.98 -9.93
C GLU A 146 -20.33 6.67 -8.57
N LEU A 147 -19.26 7.36 -8.20
CA LEU A 147 -18.57 7.14 -6.92
C LEU A 147 -19.53 7.34 -5.72
N ALA A 148 -20.47 8.27 -5.82
CA ALA A 148 -21.52 8.48 -4.81
C ALA A 148 -22.40 7.23 -4.60
N ASP A 149 -22.61 6.43 -5.67
CA ASP A 149 -23.43 5.21 -5.68
C ASP A 149 -22.62 3.93 -5.51
N LEU A 150 -21.36 4.06 -5.06
CA LEU A 150 -20.50 2.91 -4.77
C LEU A 150 -21.22 1.92 -3.85
N PRO A 151 -21.30 0.63 -4.21
CA PRO A 151 -21.96 -0.37 -3.38
C PRO A 151 -21.39 -0.46 -1.97
N GLN A 152 -22.29 -0.52 -0.97
CA GLN A 152 -21.91 -0.53 0.44
C GLN A 152 -21.13 -1.79 0.89
N SER A 153 -21.19 -2.87 0.13
CA SER A 153 -20.46 -4.09 0.44
C SER A 153 -19.74 -4.67 -0.78
N PHE A 154 -18.71 -5.42 -0.53
CA PHE A 154 -17.80 -5.95 -1.55
C PHE A 154 -18.51 -6.83 -2.60
N THR A 155 -19.41 -7.72 -2.21
CA THR A 155 -20.00 -8.67 -3.15
C THR A 155 -20.81 -7.99 -4.27
N PRO A 156 -21.70 -7.02 -4.01
CA PRO A 156 -22.36 -6.27 -5.09
C PRO A 156 -21.38 -5.44 -5.92
N PHE A 157 -20.35 -4.84 -5.29
CA PHE A 157 -19.29 -4.11 -5.99
C PHE A 157 -18.59 -5.00 -7.01
N ARG A 158 -18.02 -6.12 -6.55
CA ARG A 158 -17.34 -7.08 -7.41
C ARG A 158 -18.20 -7.56 -8.57
N LYS A 159 -19.44 -8.00 -8.28
CA LYS A 159 -20.34 -8.51 -9.33
C LYS A 159 -20.68 -7.48 -10.40
N LYS A 160 -20.77 -6.19 -10.03
CA LYS A 160 -20.98 -5.12 -11.02
C LYS A 160 -19.76 -4.92 -11.89
N LEU A 161 -18.55 -4.85 -11.29
CA LEU A 161 -17.31 -4.70 -12.04
C LEU A 161 -17.08 -5.87 -13.00
N GLU A 162 -17.16 -7.10 -12.52
CA GLU A 162 -16.96 -8.30 -13.34
C GLU A 162 -17.93 -8.39 -14.53
N LYS A 163 -19.14 -7.83 -14.37
CA LYS A 163 -20.16 -7.88 -15.43
C LYS A 163 -20.07 -6.74 -16.44
N TYR A 164 -19.68 -5.55 -16.01
CA TYR A 164 -19.88 -4.33 -16.80
C TYR A 164 -18.61 -3.54 -17.07
N SER A 165 -17.47 -3.92 -16.50
CA SER A 165 -16.21 -3.20 -16.64
C SER A 165 -15.08 -4.14 -17.02
N GLN A 166 -14.02 -3.56 -17.59
CA GLN A 166 -12.76 -4.26 -17.88
C GLN A 166 -11.63 -3.48 -17.19
N PRO A 167 -10.66 -4.16 -16.56
CA PRO A 167 -9.46 -3.52 -16.08
C PRO A 167 -8.78 -2.72 -17.19
N ALA A 168 -8.14 -1.61 -16.82
CA ALA A 168 -7.41 -0.80 -17.76
C ALA A 168 -6.21 -1.58 -18.33
N ALA A 169 -5.87 -1.30 -19.59
CA ALA A 169 -4.69 -1.88 -20.21
C ALA A 169 -3.42 -1.33 -19.57
N VAL A 170 -2.40 -2.16 -19.50
CA VAL A 170 -1.05 -1.76 -19.07
C VAL A 170 -0.45 -0.80 -20.09
N LEU A 171 0.08 0.32 -19.61
CA LEU A 171 0.78 1.28 -20.44
C LEU A 171 2.24 0.87 -20.60
N PRO A 172 2.80 1.01 -21.82
CA PRO A 172 4.22 0.77 -22.03
C PRO A 172 5.06 1.83 -21.31
N GLU A 173 6.31 1.51 -21.05
CA GLU A 173 7.28 2.48 -20.57
C GLU A 173 7.52 3.56 -21.63
N PRO A 174 7.45 4.86 -21.29
CA PRO A 174 7.71 5.93 -22.25
C PRO A 174 9.20 6.07 -22.54
N THR A 175 9.54 6.67 -23.68
CA THR A 175 10.91 7.10 -23.95
C THR A 175 11.25 8.30 -23.09
N LEU A 176 12.25 8.17 -22.23
CA LEU A 176 12.70 9.24 -21.35
C LEU A 176 13.68 10.17 -22.08
N THR A 177 13.57 11.47 -21.83
CA THR A 177 14.55 12.48 -22.25
C THR A 177 15.42 12.86 -21.07
N PRO A 178 16.72 13.20 -21.26
CA PRO A 178 17.59 13.59 -20.16
C PRO A 178 17.02 14.73 -19.32
N SER A 179 17.11 14.61 -18.02
CA SER A 179 16.67 15.65 -17.08
C SER A 179 17.58 16.89 -17.15
N PRO A 180 17.03 18.10 -17.04
CA PRO A 180 17.82 19.33 -16.93
C PRO A 180 18.60 19.41 -15.61
N VAL A 181 18.14 18.68 -14.60
CA VAL A 181 18.78 18.60 -13.28
C VAL A 181 19.59 17.31 -13.18
N ARG A 182 20.86 17.45 -12.82
CA ARG A 182 21.70 16.31 -12.47
C ARG A 182 21.94 16.28 -10.97
N SER A 183 21.49 15.23 -10.32
CA SER A 183 21.83 14.93 -8.94
C SER A 183 22.78 13.73 -8.86
N ALA A 184 23.59 13.69 -7.82
CA ALA A 184 24.30 12.44 -7.49
C ALA A 184 23.29 11.33 -7.18
N PRO A 185 23.59 10.06 -7.47
CA PRO A 185 22.77 8.94 -7.07
C PRO A 185 22.46 8.99 -5.59
N TRP A 186 21.20 8.94 -5.24
CA TRP A 186 20.80 8.91 -3.85
C TRP A 186 21.10 7.54 -3.24
N THR A 187 21.74 7.52 -2.09
CA THR A 187 22.14 6.29 -1.39
C THR A 187 21.36 6.16 -0.09
N PRO A 188 20.62 5.06 0.10
CA PRO A 188 19.88 4.84 1.33
C PRO A 188 20.78 4.76 2.54
N THR A 189 20.39 5.41 3.63
CA THR A 189 21.06 5.30 4.94
C THR A 189 20.40 4.28 5.86
N ALA A 190 19.13 3.91 5.59
CA ALA A 190 18.38 2.96 6.39
C ALA A 190 18.70 1.51 5.97
N HIS A 191 19.18 0.71 6.91
CA HIS A 191 19.45 -0.72 6.71
C HIS A 191 18.90 -1.53 7.88
N ALA A 192 17.93 -2.40 7.61
CA ALA A 192 17.52 -3.44 8.53
C ALA A 192 18.13 -4.77 8.09
N SER A 193 18.71 -5.51 9.01
CA SER A 193 19.10 -6.89 8.74
C SER A 193 17.87 -7.75 8.50
N LEU A 194 17.92 -8.60 7.48
CA LEU A 194 16.89 -9.59 7.23
C LEU A 194 16.87 -10.63 8.36
N ASP A 195 15.71 -10.84 8.95
CA ASP A 195 15.49 -11.97 9.86
C ASP A 195 15.28 -13.25 9.03
N GLN A 196 16.05 -14.29 9.29
CA GLN A 196 16.01 -15.56 8.54
C GLN A 196 14.67 -16.29 8.69
N ARG A 197 13.88 -15.99 9.74
CA ARG A 197 12.54 -16.51 9.96
C ARG A 197 11.48 -15.83 9.08
N SER A 198 11.84 -14.73 8.43
CA SER A 198 10.92 -13.98 7.56
C SER A 198 10.33 -14.88 6.48
N ALA A 199 9.03 -14.78 6.28
CA ALA A 199 8.32 -15.53 5.24
C ALA A 199 8.85 -15.26 3.82
N HIS A 200 9.44 -14.08 3.59
CA HIS A 200 10.06 -13.71 2.31
C HIS A 200 11.16 -12.67 2.57
N PRO A 201 12.30 -12.73 1.86
CA PRO A 201 13.35 -11.74 1.97
C PRO A 201 12.98 -10.47 1.19
N PHE A 202 12.04 -9.68 1.72
CA PHE A 202 11.55 -8.49 1.05
C PHE A 202 12.69 -7.50 0.75
N GLN A 203 12.92 -7.28 -0.53
CA GLN A 203 13.79 -6.25 -1.08
C GLN A 203 12.94 -5.27 -1.89
N GLY A 204 13.16 -3.96 -1.72
CA GLY A 204 12.39 -2.95 -2.43
C GLY A 204 12.81 -2.80 -3.89
N GLY A 205 11.89 -2.30 -4.73
CA GLY A 205 12.14 -1.93 -6.12
C GLY A 205 11.43 -2.80 -7.15
N VAL A 206 11.45 -2.32 -8.38
CA VAL A 206 10.73 -2.91 -9.53
C VAL A 206 11.25 -4.30 -9.86
N SER A 207 12.58 -4.49 -9.94
CA SER A 207 13.17 -5.81 -10.24
C SER A 207 12.70 -6.86 -9.25
N ALA A 208 12.82 -6.59 -7.94
CA ALA A 208 12.39 -7.51 -6.91
C ALA A 208 10.87 -7.81 -6.94
N ALA A 209 10.06 -6.85 -7.39
CA ALA A 209 8.63 -7.07 -7.58
C ALA A 209 8.35 -8.06 -8.72
N TRP A 210 9.04 -7.89 -9.85
CA TRP A 210 8.93 -8.79 -11.00
C TRP A 210 9.54 -10.16 -10.72
N ASP A 211 10.70 -10.24 -10.07
CA ASP A 211 11.33 -11.50 -9.65
C ASP A 211 10.36 -12.30 -8.75
N ARG A 212 9.64 -11.60 -7.84
CA ARG A 212 8.62 -12.25 -7.01
C ARG A 212 7.41 -12.71 -7.81
N LEU A 213 6.96 -11.92 -8.77
CA LEU A 213 5.84 -12.28 -9.64
C LEU A 213 6.19 -13.50 -10.49
N ASP A 214 7.35 -13.46 -11.15
CA ASP A 214 7.83 -14.54 -12.01
C ASP A 214 7.98 -15.83 -11.21
N HIS A 215 8.61 -15.77 -10.04
CA HIS A 215 8.73 -16.93 -9.16
C HIS A 215 7.34 -17.51 -8.80
N TYR A 216 6.38 -16.68 -8.40
CA TYR A 216 5.10 -17.14 -7.89
C TYR A 216 4.15 -17.65 -8.98
N LEU A 217 4.16 -17.02 -10.16
CA LEU A 217 3.32 -17.39 -11.28
C LEU A 217 3.98 -18.43 -12.18
N TRP A 218 5.23 -18.15 -12.63
CA TRP A 218 5.82 -18.86 -13.75
C TRP A 218 6.79 -19.97 -13.34
N ASP A 219 7.68 -19.73 -12.36
CA ASP A 219 8.70 -20.70 -11.99
C ASP A 219 8.12 -21.86 -11.15
N THR A 220 7.23 -21.50 -10.21
CA THR A 220 6.68 -22.47 -9.23
C THR A 220 5.21 -22.77 -9.41
N GLU A 221 4.51 -22.01 -10.23
CA GLU A 221 3.06 -22.11 -10.49
C GLU A 221 2.20 -22.11 -9.21
N HIS A 222 2.68 -21.54 -8.11
CA HIS A 222 1.98 -21.50 -6.81
C HIS A 222 0.64 -20.76 -6.87
N ILE A 223 0.44 -19.93 -7.90
CA ILE A 223 -0.86 -19.32 -8.18
C ILE A 223 -1.97 -20.36 -8.34
N THR A 224 -1.65 -21.57 -8.82
CA THR A 224 -2.63 -22.65 -9.07
C THR A 224 -3.25 -23.23 -7.82
N THR A 225 -2.64 -22.99 -6.65
CA THR A 225 -3.09 -23.45 -5.33
C THR A 225 -3.35 -22.30 -4.35
N TYR A 226 -3.33 -21.05 -4.82
CA TYR A 226 -3.44 -19.86 -3.98
C TYR A 226 -4.66 -19.86 -3.06
N LYS A 227 -5.82 -20.28 -3.54
CA LYS A 227 -7.06 -20.28 -2.76
C LYS A 227 -6.94 -21.14 -1.49
N GLU A 228 -6.27 -22.26 -1.58
CA GLU A 228 -6.05 -23.22 -0.50
C GLU A 228 -4.95 -22.72 0.47
N THR A 229 -3.86 -22.21 -0.07
CA THR A 229 -2.64 -21.90 0.69
C THR A 229 -2.64 -20.53 1.35
N ARG A 230 -3.36 -19.53 0.82
CA ARG A 230 -3.30 -18.12 1.20
C ARG A 230 -3.52 -17.79 2.67
N ASN A 231 -4.05 -18.71 3.46
CA ASN A 231 -4.21 -18.54 4.91
C ASN A 231 -3.03 -19.09 5.73
N GLY A 232 -2.01 -19.63 5.08
CA GLY A 232 -0.77 -20.05 5.73
C GLY A 232 -0.05 -18.88 6.41
N MET A 233 0.85 -19.21 7.34
CA MET A 233 1.61 -18.23 8.09
C MET A 233 3.13 -18.44 7.94
N LEU A 234 3.58 -19.64 7.57
CA LEU A 234 4.99 -19.97 7.38
C LEU A 234 5.35 -20.17 5.91
N GLY A 235 6.59 -19.80 5.56
CA GLY A 235 7.17 -20.00 4.22
C GLY A 235 6.85 -18.88 3.25
N ALA A 236 7.56 -18.88 2.12
CA ALA A 236 7.46 -17.82 1.12
C ALA A 236 6.17 -17.91 0.29
N ASP A 237 5.73 -19.13 -0.03
CA ASP A 237 4.81 -19.37 -1.15
C ASP A 237 3.37 -19.71 -0.75
N PHE A 238 3.03 -19.61 0.54
CA PHE A 238 1.63 -19.72 0.96
C PHE A 238 0.74 -18.61 0.38
N SER A 239 1.33 -17.46 0.02
CA SER A 239 0.64 -16.36 -0.66
C SER A 239 1.59 -15.60 -1.58
N SER A 240 1.04 -14.74 -2.45
CA SER A 240 1.80 -14.02 -3.47
C SER A 240 2.84 -13.04 -2.93
N LYS A 241 2.64 -12.45 -1.74
CA LYS A 241 3.48 -11.38 -1.14
C LYS A 241 3.52 -10.08 -1.94
N PHE A 242 2.62 -9.87 -2.90
CA PHE A 242 2.61 -8.68 -3.76
C PHE A 242 2.24 -7.39 -3.03
N SER A 243 1.63 -7.48 -1.83
CA SER A 243 1.15 -6.31 -1.09
C SER A 243 2.24 -5.26 -0.83
N ALA A 244 3.47 -5.67 -0.52
CA ALA A 244 4.58 -4.76 -0.28
C ALA A 244 4.92 -3.93 -1.53
N PHE A 245 4.99 -4.59 -2.68
CA PHE A 245 5.31 -3.94 -3.95
C PHE A 245 4.14 -3.08 -4.48
N LEU A 246 2.91 -3.52 -4.28
CA LEU A 246 1.70 -2.76 -4.61
C LEU A 246 1.54 -1.50 -3.73
N ALA A 247 1.98 -1.54 -2.48
CA ALA A 247 1.89 -0.42 -1.56
C ALA A 247 2.72 0.78 -2.05
N LEU A 248 3.95 0.52 -2.51
CA LEU A 248 4.85 1.54 -3.05
C LEU A 248 4.74 1.70 -4.57
N GLY A 249 3.91 0.88 -5.24
CA GLY A 249 3.75 0.93 -6.68
C GLY A 249 4.98 0.52 -7.48
N CYS A 250 5.83 -0.36 -6.92
CA CYS A 250 6.93 -1.00 -7.65
C CYS A 250 6.42 -1.94 -8.76
N ILE A 251 5.18 -2.39 -8.63
CA ILE A 251 4.38 -3.06 -9.65
C ILE A 251 2.94 -2.59 -9.53
N SER A 252 2.21 -2.51 -10.63
CA SER A 252 0.82 -2.09 -10.60
C SER A 252 -0.14 -3.28 -10.46
N ALA A 253 -1.36 -3.00 -10.00
CA ALA A 253 -2.42 -4.01 -9.99
C ALA A 253 -2.79 -4.46 -11.41
N ARG A 254 -2.67 -3.58 -12.39
CA ARG A 254 -2.95 -3.87 -13.81
C ARG A 254 -1.90 -4.79 -14.42
N GLU A 255 -0.61 -4.59 -14.10
CA GLU A 255 0.48 -5.50 -14.51
C GLU A 255 0.26 -6.90 -13.92
N ILE A 256 -0.03 -7.02 -12.61
CA ILE A 256 -0.33 -8.31 -11.99
C ILE A 256 -1.55 -8.97 -12.64
N TYR A 257 -2.61 -8.22 -12.91
CA TYR A 257 -3.81 -8.76 -13.58
C TYR A 257 -3.49 -9.25 -14.99
N ALA A 258 -2.71 -8.49 -15.75
CA ALA A 258 -2.29 -8.88 -17.10
C ALA A 258 -1.49 -10.19 -17.09
N GLU A 259 -0.59 -10.35 -16.12
CA GLU A 259 0.20 -11.57 -15.95
C GLU A 259 -0.65 -12.77 -15.50
N ILE A 260 -1.64 -12.55 -14.61
CA ILE A 260 -2.62 -13.61 -14.28
C ILE A 260 -3.33 -14.07 -15.56
N LYS A 261 -3.80 -13.15 -16.40
CA LYS A 261 -4.50 -13.50 -17.64
C LYS A 261 -3.59 -14.19 -18.66
N ARG A 262 -2.32 -13.76 -18.74
CA ARG A 262 -1.31 -14.44 -19.56
C ARG A 262 -1.09 -15.89 -19.10
N PHE A 263 -0.94 -16.07 -17.77
CA PHE A 263 -0.80 -17.39 -17.16
C PHE A 263 -2.03 -18.29 -17.41
N GLU A 264 -3.24 -17.74 -17.20
CA GLU A 264 -4.49 -18.47 -17.46
C GLU A 264 -4.64 -18.92 -18.91
N HIS A 265 -4.13 -18.14 -19.85
CA HIS A 265 -4.17 -18.48 -21.28
C HIS A 265 -3.11 -19.52 -21.67
N GLN A 266 -1.91 -19.46 -21.09
CA GLN A 266 -0.76 -20.28 -21.51
C GLN A 266 -0.65 -21.60 -20.75
N ILE A 267 -1.02 -21.62 -19.47
CA ILE A 267 -0.79 -22.75 -18.57
C ILE A 267 -2.13 -23.37 -18.13
N THR A 268 -2.84 -22.69 -17.24
CA THR A 268 -4.12 -23.18 -16.72
C THR A 268 -4.93 -22.08 -16.05
N SER A 269 -6.26 -22.18 -16.14
CA SER A 269 -7.21 -21.34 -15.43
C SER A 269 -8.00 -22.20 -14.45
N ASN A 270 -7.99 -21.81 -13.17
CA ASN A 270 -8.73 -22.50 -12.12
C ASN A 270 -9.28 -21.54 -11.07
N GLU A 271 -9.90 -22.07 -10.00
CA GLU A 271 -10.43 -21.23 -8.93
C GLU A 271 -9.34 -20.43 -8.20
N SER A 272 -8.12 -20.93 -8.09
CA SER A 272 -7.02 -20.26 -7.40
C SER A 272 -6.46 -19.09 -8.21
N THR A 273 -6.32 -19.22 -9.53
CA THR A 273 -5.91 -18.12 -10.41
C THR A 273 -6.94 -17.00 -10.37
N TYR A 274 -8.24 -17.32 -10.42
CA TYR A 274 -9.30 -16.35 -10.22
C TYR A 274 -9.25 -15.74 -8.81
N TRP A 275 -8.91 -16.51 -7.77
CA TRP A 275 -8.90 -16.02 -6.40
C TRP A 275 -7.85 -14.95 -6.15
N LEU A 276 -6.72 -14.99 -6.85
CA LEU A 276 -5.73 -13.90 -6.78
C LEU A 276 -6.30 -12.60 -7.36
N TYR A 277 -6.99 -12.66 -8.49
CA TYR A 277 -7.73 -11.51 -9.02
C TYR A 277 -8.82 -11.02 -8.05
N PHE A 278 -9.53 -11.94 -7.40
CA PHE A 278 -10.53 -11.62 -6.38
C PHE A 278 -9.95 -10.81 -5.22
N GLU A 279 -8.71 -11.10 -4.77
CA GLU A 279 -8.05 -10.31 -3.73
C GLU A 279 -7.59 -8.93 -4.25
N LEU A 280 -7.21 -8.80 -5.52
CA LEU A 280 -6.98 -7.48 -6.14
C LEU A 280 -8.27 -6.65 -6.16
N LEU A 281 -9.44 -7.28 -6.37
CA LEU A 281 -10.73 -6.58 -6.29
C LEU A 281 -11.08 -6.13 -4.87
N TRP A 282 -10.62 -6.83 -3.82
CA TRP A 282 -10.74 -6.33 -2.45
C TRP A 282 -9.90 -5.07 -2.23
N ARG A 283 -8.65 -5.07 -2.71
CA ARG A 283 -7.82 -3.87 -2.69
C ARG A 283 -8.49 -2.73 -3.44
N GLU A 284 -8.98 -2.99 -4.65
CA GLU A 284 -9.76 -2.05 -5.47
C GLU A 284 -10.92 -1.42 -4.70
N TYR A 285 -11.70 -2.26 -4.02
CA TYR A 285 -12.84 -1.82 -3.23
C TYR A 285 -12.43 -0.83 -2.13
N PHE A 286 -11.35 -1.11 -1.40
CA PHE A 286 -10.86 -0.20 -0.37
C PHE A 286 -10.35 1.12 -0.93
N GLN A 287 -9.74 1.15 -2.11
CA GLN A 287 -9.33 2.39 -2.77
C GLN A 287 -10.56 3.29 -3.04
N TRP A 288 -11.63 2.72 -3.58
CA TRP A 288 -12.87 3.47 -3.84
C TRP A 288 -13.62 3.85 -2.57
N ILE A 289 -13.60 3.03 -1.55
CA ILE A 289 -14.15 3.36 -0.23
C ILE A 289 -13.42 4.56 0.37
N ALA A 290 -12.10 4.59 0.31
CA ALA A 290 -11.30 5.71 0.81
C ALA A 290 -11.63 7.01 0.06
N ARG A 291 -11.73 6.97 -1.27
CA ARG A 291 -12.13 8.13 -2.07
C ARG A 291 -13.53 8.64 -1.75
N LYS A 292 -14.49 7.71 -1.61
CA LYS A 292 -15.89 8.08 -1.33
C LYS A 292 -16.08 8.71 0.04
N HIS A 293 -15.43 8.16 1.06
CA HIS A 293 -15.68 8.50 2.45
C HIS A 293 -14.64 9.45 3.06
N GLY A 294 -13.50 9.64 2.38
CA GLY A 294 -12.48 10.60 2.78
C GLY A 294 -12.12 10.51 4.26
N ARG A 295 -12.32 11.61 5.01
CA ARG A 295 -11.99 11.74 6.42
C ARG A 295 -12.67 10.69 7.32
N ASP A 296 -13.88 10.24 6.97
CA ASP A 296 -14.67 9.34 7.83
C ASP A 296 -13.96 7.99 8.04
N LEU A 297 -13.13 7.58 7.07
CA LEU A 297 -12.32 6.37 7.16
C LEU A 297 -11.40 6.36 8.40
N PHE A 298 -11.00 7.52 8.89
CA PHE A 298 -10.04 7.70 10.00
C PHE A 298 -10.70 8.03 11.34
N LEU A 299 -12.02 8.23 11.36
CA LEU A 299 -12.75 8.53 12.58
C LEU A 299 -13.05 7.27 13.38
N GLN A 300 -13.12 7.38 14.70
CA GLN A 300 -13.39 6.23 15.59
C GLN A 300 -14.69 5.50 15.25
N GLY A 301 -15.73 6.24 14.89
CA GLY A 301 -17.02 5.70 14.45
C GLY A 301 -17.00 5.13 13.02
N GLY A 302 -15.94 5.39 12.24
CA GLY A 302 -15.80 4.94 10.88
C GLY A 302 -16.98 5.36 10.00
N LEU A 303 -17.49 4.43 9.21
CA LEU A 303 -18.58 4.62 8.25
C LEU A 303 -19.97 4.36 8.85
N GLN A 304 -20.05 4.09 10.15
CA GLN A 304 -21.31 3.81 10.85
C GLN A 304 -21.68 5.00 11.76
N PRO A 305 -22.99 5.27 11.98
CA PRO A 305 -23.45 6.33 12.86
C PRO A 305 -23.23 6.02 14.34
N ALA A 306 -22.31 5.14 14.69
CA ALA A 306 -22.06 4.70 16.05
C ALA A 306 -21.44 5.81 16.90
N LYS A 307 -21.87 5.93 18.17
CA LYS A 307 -21.19 6.82 19.11
C LYS A 307 -19.83 6.22 19.48
N PRO A 308 -18.74 6.99 19.37
CA PRO A 308 -17.42 6.53 19.74
C PRO A 308 -17.37 6.09 21.21
N LYS A 309 -16.75 4.93 21.46
CA LYS A 309 -16.40 4.51 22.83
C LYS A 309 -15.09 5.21 23.20
N LYS A 310 -15.03 5.81 24.39
CA LYS A 310 -13.81 6.46 24.90
C LYS A 310 -12.87 5.40 25.50
N ASN A 311 -12.23 4.62 24.67
CA ASN A 311 -11.20 3.67 25.10
C ASN A 311 -9.84 4.25 24.78
N PHE A 312 -9.13 4.71 25.80
CA PHE A 312 -7.81 5.30 25.67
C PHE A 312 -6.72 4.23 25.62
N ARG A 313 -5.58 4.57 24.99
CA ARG A 313 -4.34 3.78 25.08
C ARG A 313 -3.99 3.52 26.55
N ASN A 314 -3.64 2.29 26.86
CA ASN A 314 -3.25 1.84 28.19
C ASN A 314 -2.16 0.76 28.08
N LYS A 315 -1.73 0.19 29.22
CA LYS A 315 -0.71 -0.86 29.29
C LYS A 315 -1.00 -2.07 28.39
N HIS A 316 -2.26 -2.40 28.14
CA HIS A 316 -2.62 -3.54 27.28
C HIS A 316 -2.26 -3.28 25.80
N PHE A 317 -2.27 -2.02 25.35
CA PHE A 317 -1.75 -1.68 24.03
C PHE A 317 -0.25 -1.95 23.92
N ASP A 318 0.53 -1.59 24.95
CA ASP A 318 1.97 -1.85 24.95
C ASP A 318 2.28 -3.36 25.03
N MET A 319 1.48 -4.14 25.76
CA MET A 319 1.57 -5.61 25.77
C MET A 319 1.29 -6.18 24.38
N TRP A 320 0.20 -5.74 23.72
CA TRP A 320 -0.15 -6.16 22.37
C TRP A 320 0.93 -5.80 21.36
N LYS A 321 1.36 -4.56 21.37
CA LYS A 321 2.41 -4.05 20.47
C LYS A 321 3.72 -4.83 20.58
N ASN A 322 4.08 -5.24 21.79
CA ASN A 322 5.34 -5.92 22.09
C ASN A 322 5.24 -7.46 22.02
N GLY A 323 4.08 -8.03 21.71
CA GLY A 323 3.87 -9.48 21.69
C GLY A 323 4.10 -10.14 23.06
N THR A 324 3.44 -9.58 24.08
CA THR A 324 3.52 -10.02 25.48
C THR A 324 2.14 -10.05 26.15
N THR A 325 1.11 -10.37 25.38
CA THR A 325 -0.28 -10.43 25.84
C THR A 325 -0.57 -11.68 26.67
N GLY A 326 0.21 -12.74 26.45
CA GLY A 326 -0.02 -14.08 26.98
C GLY A 326 -0.87 -14.98 26.07
N ASP A 327 -1.35 -14.45 24.93
CA ASP A 327 -1.95 -15.27 23.88
C ASP A 327 -0.85 -15.65 22.85
N PRO A 328 -0.49 -16.95 22.73
CA PRO A 328 0.66 -17.34 21.95
C PRO A 328 0.55 -16.96 20.46
N LEU A 329 -0.65 -17.08 19.85
CA LEU A 329 -0.85 -16.76 18.44
C LEU A 329 -0.73 -15.24 18.20
N VAL A 330 -1.29 -14.43 19.09
CA VAL A 330 -1.18 -12.97 19.00
C VAL A 330 0.26 -12.51 19.19
N ASP A 331 0.94 -13.05 20.21
CA ASP A 331 2.30 -12.67 20.55
C ASP A 331 3.28 -13.05 19.44
N ALA A 332 3.15 -14.24 18.85
CA ALA A 332 3.94 -14.68 17.71
C ALA A 332 3.79 -13.73 16.50
N ASN A 333 2.55 -13.39 16.14
CA ASN A 333 2.29 -12.48 15.02
C ASN A 333 2.86 -11.06 15.26
N MET A 334 2.75 -10.53 16.47
CA MET A 334 3.30 -9.21 16.80
C MET A 334 4.82 -9.20 16.82
N ARG A 335 5.47 -10.31 17.22
CA ARG A 335 6.93 -10.46 17.14
C ARG A 335 7.41 -10.62 15.70
N GLU A 336 6.68 -11.35 14.84
CA GLU A 336 6.95 -11.39 13.39
C GLU A 336 6.92 -9.97 12.80
N LEU A 337 5.87 -9.20 13.09
CA LEU A 337 5.77 -7.82 12.62
C LEU A 337 6.96 -6.96 13.04
N ALA A 338 7.36 -7.05 14.31
CA ALA A 338 8.50 -6.29 14.84
C ALA A 338 9.83 -6.69 14.21
N ALA A 339 10.01 -7.99 13.90
CA ALA A 339 11.24 -8.54 13.37
C ALA A 339 11.39 -8.38 11.84
N THR A 340 10.28 -8.25 11.10
CA THR A 340 10.27 -8.33 9.63
C THR A 340 9.58 -7.15 8.93
N GLY A 341 8.72 -6.42 9.63
CA GLY A 341 7.81 -5.43 9.03
C GLY A 341 6.67 -6.07 8.22
N PHE A 342 6.50 -7.37 8.28
CA PHE A 342 5.45 -8.11 7.58
C PHE A 342 4.64 -8.98 8.56
N MET A 343 3.44 -9.34 8.17
CA MET A 343 2.57 -10.28 8.86
C MET A 343 1.58 -10.87 7.85
N SER A 344 1.28 -12.16 7.95
CA SER A 344 0.28 -12.80 7.10
C SER A 344 -1.09 -12.16 7.25
N ASN A 345 -1.93 -12.20 6.18
CA ASN A 345 -3.31 -11.68 6.27
C ASN A 345 -4.10 -12.34 7.43
N ARG A 346 -3.90 -13.63 7.66
CA ARG A 346 -4.55 -14.35 8.76
C ARG A 346 -4.08 -13.83 10.12
N GLY A 347 -2.78 -13.59 10.27
CA GLY A 347 -2.21 -12.98 11.47
C GLY A 347 -2.83 -11.62 11.76
N ARG A 348 -2.88 -10.72 10.76
CA ARG A 348 -3.47 -9.37 10.90
C ARG A 348 -4.91 -9.42 11.41
N GLN A 349 -5.74 -10.32 10.88
CA GLN A 349 -7.12 -10.49 11.33
C GLN A 349 -7.21 -10.91 12.81
N ASN A 350 -6.35 -11.84 13.23
CA ASN A 350 -6.33 -12.33 14.61
C ASN A 350 -5.90 -11.25 15.60
N VAL A 351 -4.77 -10.58 15.36
CA VAL A 351 -4.25 -9.56 16.28
C VAL A 351 -5.13 -8.31 16.31
N ALA A 352 -5.77 -7.94 15.18
CA ALA A 352 -6.72 -6.83 15.14
C ALA A 352 -8.00 -7.16 15.91
N SER A 353 -8.55 -8.35 15.72
CA SER A 353 -9.71 -8.84 16.48
C SER A 353 -9.42 -8.86 17.98
N TYR A 354 -8.24 -9.35 18.39
CA TYR A 354 -7.83 -9.40 19.78
C TYR A 354 -7.75 -8.00 20.41
N LEU A 355 -7.11 -7.05 19.71
CA LEU A 355 -7.02 -5.66 20.18
C LEU A 355 -8.41 -5.06 20.40
N VAL A 356 -9.32 -5.24 19.46
CA VAL A 356 -10.66 -4.60 19.49
C VAL A 356 -11.61 -5.30 20.46
N HIS A 357 -11.65 -6.63 20.43
CA HIS A 357 -12.72 -7.41 21.06
C HIS A 357 -12.32 -8.07 22.39
N ASP A 358 -11.04 -8.33 22.61
CA ASP A 358 -10.53 -8.91 23.85
C ASP A 358 -9.92 -7.83 24.77
N LEU A 359 -9.11 -6.94 24.21
CA LEU A 359 -8.53 -5.82 24.96
C LEU A 359 -9.45 -4.59 25.02
N HIS A 360 -10.52 -4.54 24.23
CA HIS A 360 -11.48 -3.44 24.15
C HIS A 360 -10.85 -2.08 23.87
N LEU A 361 -9.77 -2.05 23.06
CA LEU A 361 -9.07 -0.82 22.71
C LEU A 361 -9.67 -0.19 21.44
N ASP A 362 -9.42 1.11 21.30
CA ASP A 362 -9.75 1.82 20.07
C ASP A 362 -8.91 1.27 18.90
N TRP A 363 -9.57 0.79 17.86
CA TRP A 363 -8.96 0.17 16.70
C TRP A 363 -7.91 1.06 16.02
N ARG A 364 -8.04 2.38 16.13
CA ARG A 364 -7.13 3.35 15.50
C ARG A 364 -5.71 3.26 16.04
N TYR A 365 -5.51 2.87 17.31
CA TYR A 365 -4.16 2.61 17.84
C TYR A 365 -3.46 1.46 17.10
N GLY A 366 -4.22 0.38 16.82
CA GLY A 366 -3.69 -0.73 16.05
C GLY A 366 -3.43 -0.36 14.58
N ALA A 367 -4.34 0.40 13.97
CA ALA A 367 -4.17 0.90 12.59
C ALA A 367 -2.92 1.78 12.46
N ALA A 368 -2.70 2.72 13.39
CA ALA A 368 -1.51 3.58 13.42
C ALA A 368 -0.21 2.79 13.69
N TRP A 369 -0.26 1.75 14.52
CA TRP A 369 0.88 0.87 14.71
C TRP A 369 1.21 0.08 13.44
N PHE A 370 0.21 -0.46 12.75
CA PHE A 370 0.39 -1.12 11.46
C PHE A 370 0.93 -0.15 10.40
N GLU A 371 0.42 1.07 10.37
CA GLU A 371 0.94 2.13 9.51
C GLU A 371 2.44 2.37 9.72
N ALA A 372 2.88 2.42 10.97
CA ALA A 372 4.28 2.62 11.30
C ALA A 372 5.17 1.41 10.93
N MET A 373 4.69 0.20 11.13
CA MET A 373 5.53 -1.00 11.08
C MET A 373 5.50 -1.74 9.75
N LEU A 374 4.34 -1.77 9.06
CA LEU A 374 4.17 -2.60 7.87
C LEU A 374 4.90 -2.03 6.65
N ILE A 375 5.68 -2.87 5.98
CA ILE A 375 6.33 -2.56 4.70
C ILE A 375 5.33 -2.42 3.56
N ASP A 376 4.15 -3.03 3.70
CA ASP A 376 3.05 -3.01 2.73
C ASP A 376 1.90 -2.09 3.17
N HIS A 377 2.20 -1.08 3.99
CA HIS A 377 1.18 -0.13 4.39
C HIS A 377 0.59 0.61 3.19
N ASP A 378 -0.71 0.49 3.04
CA ASP A 378 -1.55 1.24 2.12
C ASP A 378 -2.70 1.82 2.96
N PRO A 379 -2.88 3.15 3.03
CA PRO A 379 -3.88 3.75 3.91
C PRO A 379 -5.30 3.21 3.69
N ALA A 380 -5.72 3.09 2.44
CA ALA A 380 -7.06 2.60 2.10
C ALA A 380 -7.27 1.15 2.57
N SER A 381 -6.32 0.28 2.27
CA SER A 381 -6.38 -1.14 2.67
C SER A 381 -6.24 -1.31 4.18
N ASN A 382 -5.31 -0.59 4.82
CA ASN A 382 -5.08 -0.69 6.27
C ASN A 382 -6.32 -0.25 7.04
N TYR A 383 -6.74 0.99 6.86
CA TYR A 383 -7.88 1.53 7.60
C TYR A 383 -9.20 0.83 7.23
N GLY A 384 -9.42 0.48 5.95
CA GLY A 384 -10.58 -0.28 5.52
C GLY A 384 -10.70 -1.65 6.20
N ASN A 385 -9.60 -2.39 6.34
CA ASN A 385 -9.58 -3.67 7.06
C ASN A 385 -9.77 -3.51 8.58
N TRP A 386 -9.19 -2.47 9.18
CA TRP A 386 -9.41 -2.18 10.61
C TRP A 386 -10.86 -1.81 10.91
N LEU A 387 -11.49 -0.98 10.07
CA LEU A 387 -12.92 -0.67 10.17
C LEU A 387 -13.79 -1.93 10.07
N TYR A 388 -13.42 -2.84 9.15
CA TYR A 388 -14.11 -4.10 8.95
C TYR A 388 -14.07 -4.99 10.22
N ILE A 389 -12.90 -5.12 10.85
CA ILE A 389 -12.75 -5.89 12.11
C ILE A 389 -13.44 -5.17 13.29
N ALA A 390 -13.36 -3.86 13.34
CA ALA A 390 -13.99 -3.06 14.42
C ALA A 390 -15.52 -3.01 14.31
N GLY A 391 -16.11 -3.47 13.20
CA GLY A 391 -17.55 -3.46 12.97
C GLY A 391 -18.13 -2.06 12.70
N VAL A 392 -17.28 -1.12 12.26
CA VAL A 392 -17.66 0.26 11.91
C VAL A 392 -17.41 0.59 10.43
N GLY A 393 -17.13 -0.42 9.61
CA GLY A 393 -16.89 -0.32 8.18
C GLY A 393 -18.04 -0.84 7.32
N ASN A 394 -17.69 -1.36 6.14
CA ASN A 394 -18.59 -1.82 5.10
C ASN A 394 -19.06 -3.28 5.25
N ASP A 395 -18.82 -3.91 6.40
CA ASP A 395 -19.32 -5.27 6.67
C ASP A 395 -20.81 -5.22 7.12
N PRO A 396 -21.69 -6.02 6.53
CA PRO A 396 -23.04 -6.17 7.05
C PRO A 396 -23.11 -6.87 8.41
N ARG A 397 -22.02 -7.50 8.86
CA ARG A 397 -21.93 -8.18 10.16
C ARG A 397 -21.29 -7.28 11.20
N PRO A 398 -22.02 -6.89 12.26
CA PRO A 398 -21.55 -5.87 13.21
C PRO A 398 -20.46 -6.35 14.18
N PHE A 399 -20.12 -7.65 14.17
CA PHE A 399 -19.21 -8.22 15.17
C PHE A 399 -18.36 -9.35 14.57
N ARG A 400 -17.05 -9.17 14.55
CA ARG A 400 -16.08 -10.13 14.01
C ARG A 400 -15.00 -10.47 15.03
N LYS A 401 -15.41 -11.13 16.12
CA LYS A 401 -14.44 -11.68 17.05
C LYS A 401 -13.91 -13.03 16.56
N PHE A 402 -12.59 -13.15 16.48
CA PHE A 402 -11.90 -14.40 16.21
C PHE A 402 -11.51 -15.09 17.53
N ASN A 403 -11.74 -16.38 17.60
CA ASN A 403 -11.22 -17.19 18.70
C ASN A 403 -9.79 -17.63 18.36
N THR A 404 -8.80 -17.08 19.02
CA THR A 404 -7.38 -17.29 18.71
C THR A 404 -6.95 -18.74 18.89
N ALA A 405 -7.48 -19.46 19.91
CA ALA A 405 -7.21 -20.89 20.11
C ALA A 405 -7.72 -21.72 18.91
N PHE A 406 -8.95 -21.49 18.47
CA PHE A 406 -9.49 -22.15 17.28
C PHE A 406 -8.73 -21.80 16.00
N GLN A 407 -8.25 -20.56 15.88
CA GLN A 407 -7.43 -20.13 14.75
C GLN A 407 -6.06 -20.82 14.75
N ALA A 408 -5.43 -20.96 15.93
CA ALA A 408 -4.18 -21.69 16.07
C ALA A 408 -4.36 -23.17 15.71
N GLU A 409 -5.38 -23.85 16.26
CA GLU A 409 -5.70 -25.24 15.92
C GLU A 409 -5.89 -25.46 14.40
N ARG A 410 -6.49 -24.48 13.72
CA ARG A 410 -6.82 -24.60 12.29
C ARG A 410 -5.64 -24.28 11.37
N TYR A 411 -4.82 -23.29 11.69
CA TYR A 411 -3.81 -22.73 10.77
C TYR A 411 -2.37 -22.95 11.24
N ASP A 412 -2.17 -23.41 12.46
CA ASP A 412 -0.88 -23.79 13.05
C ASP A 412 -1.04 -25.01 13.98
N PRO A 413 -1.63 -26.14 13.50
CA PRO A 413 -2.02 -27.26 14.35
C PRO A 413 -0.84 -27.93 15.07
N GLN A 414 0.38 -27.81 14.56
CA GLN A 414 1.60 -28.33 15.17
C GLN A 414 2.34 -27.27 16.02
N GLY A 415 1.87 -26.02 16.02
CA GLY A 415 2.51 -24.93 16.74
C GLY A 415 3.83 -24.46 16.10
N GLU A 416 4.11 -24.81 14.85
CA GLU A 416 5.37 -24.47 14.19
C GLU A 416 5.55 -22.97 14.05
N TYR A 417 4.50 -22.24 13.64
CA TYR A 417 4.53 -20.80 13.53
C TYR A 417 4.74 -20.12 14.89
N VAL A 418 3.96 -20.54 15.88
CA VAL A 418 4.05 -19.98 17.24
C VAL A 418 5.44 -20.21 17.81
N ASN A 419 5.98 -21.45 17.71
CA ASN A 419 7.33 -21.75 18.22
C ASN A 419 8.40 -20.94 17.48
N THR A 420 8.30 -20.78 16.15
CA THR A 420 9.26 -19.97 15.37
C THR A 420 9.40 -18.55 15.91
N TRP A 421 8.33 -17.94 16.38
CA TRP A 421 8.33 -16.53 16.79
C TRP A 421 8.38 -16.30 18.30
N LEU A 422 8.12 -17.32 19.12
CA LEU A 422 8.19 -17.19 20.59
C LEU A 422 9.51 -17.66 21.18
N ASP A 423 10.19 -18.62 20.52
CA ASP A 423 11.52 -19.08 20.89
C ASP A 423 12.61 -18.11 20.37
#